data_f53e0b2e5575ed71cd9a9a162e13213a
#
_entry.id   f53e0b2e5575ed71cd9a9a162e13213a
#
_cell.length_a   1.000
_cell.length_b   1.000
_cell.length_c   1.000
_cell.angle_alpha   90.00
_cell.angle_beta   90.00
_cell.angle_gamma   90.00
#
_symmetry.space_group_name_H-M   'P 1'
#
loop_
_entity.id
_entity.type
_entity.pdbx_description
1 polymer ?
#
loop_
_entity_poly.entity_id
_entity_poly.type
_entity_poly.pdbx_seq_one_letter_code
_entity_poly.pdbx_strand_id
1 'polypeptide(L)'
;MTKKPEVKKRNVAIEFWRFFVAIAIVGFHVGWIIARSCNETTGYFMETSNWFFGSSEVLLVFTITAGYFMVAHFKKLAKEPKYHERSASSRAWEYTWTRIKSLLPVLILGYILGVAICTTFFYPTYGVKEVFAMLFNSIWEFLGFHAVGLRSVGGEFFNLNGPLWFISAIIIVGYFIYWGLCKNEDRMAGFIAPILAIFFAGWWSFTNTRAAQTAWSTFGAQTASTNGMGGSATAATATLGFNNGLVFVMIGMLIGVVLYYAIERLQQREFKCRWFLTLLNLCLSALLIWYIIYQPTYFNLERWPVAFLCIAVVGLSILNKDGLTKLLNNDVTNRTLAYLGSLSLYVYMVHYPVAILVLKILGKNTPETIYPFWIIYVPTVVVSILLSMIIKAIMEKTILKK
;
A
#
# COMPACT_ATOMS: atom_id res chain seq x y z
N MET A 1 5.93 32.19 30.32
CA MET A 1 6.18 31.84 28.93
C MET A 1 6.06 30.31 28.78
N THR A 2 4.91 29.84 28.34
CA THR A 2 4.69 28.41 28.08
C THR A 2 5.47 28.02 26.83
N LYS A 3 6.49 27.13 26.96
CA LYS A 3 7.22 26.55 25.82
C LYS A 3 6.18 25.94 24.88
N LYS A 4 6.08 26.46 23.64
CA LYS A 4 5.35 25.80 22.55
C LYS A 4 5.82 24.36 22.49
N PRO A 5 4.91 23.36 22.43
CA PRO A 5 5.28 21.98 22.32
C PRO A 5 6.17 21.81 21.09
N GLU A 6 7.34 21.25 21.28
CA GLU A 6 8.31 20.97 20.21
C GLU A 6 7.66 20.01 19.21
N VAL A 7 7.31 20.53 18.05
CA VAL A 7 6.70 19.72 16.98
C VAL A 7 7.74 18.69 16.57
N LYS A 8 7.51 17.44 16.91
CA LYS A 8 8.39 16.33 16.57
C LYS A 8 8.62 16.32 15.04
N LYS A 9 9.82 16.68 14.61
CA LYS A 9 10.18 16.71 13.19
C LYS A 9 9.94 15.33 12.57
N ARG A 10 9.07 15.29 11.56
CA ARG A 10 8.83 14.07 10.77
C ARG A 10 10.03 13.81 9.86
N ASN A 11 10.26 12.55 9.50
CA ASN A 11 11.27 12.21 8.51
C ASN A 11 10.76 12.56 7.11
N VAL A 12 11.29 13.65 6.56
CA VAL A 12 10.85 14.26 5.30
C VAL A 12 11.01 13.32 4.12
N ALA A 13 12.10 12.55 4.08
CA ALA A 13 12.36 11.61 2.99
C ALA A 13 11.30 10.48 2.96
N ILE A 14 10.89 10.00 4.13
CA ILE A 14 9.81 9.00 4.22
C ILE A 14 8.46 9.60 3.81
N GLU A 15 8.16 10.85 4.19
CA GLU A 15 6.92 11.50 3.78
C GLU A 15 6.89 11.75 2.25
N PHE A 16 8.04 12.08 1.64
CA PHE A 16 8.17 12.14 0.19
C PHE A 16 7.84 10.79 -0.46
N TRP A 17 8.49 9.71 0.00
CA TRP A 17 8.27 8.38 -0.58
C TRP A 17 6.83 7.91 -0.42
N ARG A 18 6.21 8.15 0.72
CA ARG A 18 4.80 7.81 0.94
C ARG A 18 3.88 8.51 -0.04
N PHE A 19 4.10 9.81 -0.27
CA PHE A 19 3.29 10.57 -1.22
C PHE A 19 3.55 10.14 -2.66
N PHE A 20 4.83 10.02 -3.05
CA PHE A 20 5.21 9.61 -4.39
C PHE A 20 4.64 8.22 -4.75
N VAL A 21 4.77 7.26 -3.85
CA VAL A 21 4.21 5.91 -4.04
C VAL A 21 2.68 5.95 -4.13
N ALA A 22 2.00 6.77 -3.35
CA ALA A 22 0.55 6.91 -3.45
C ALA A 22 0.13 7.40 -4.85
N ILE A 23 0.84 8.40 -5.40
CA ILE A 23 0.59 8.93 -6.75
C ILE A 23 0.92 7.88 -7.84
N ALA A 24 2.00 7.13 -7.66
CA ALA A 24 2.37 6.05 -8.57
C ALA A 24 1.31 4.93 -8.62
N ILE A 25 0.73 4.58 -7.47
CA ILE A 25 -0.35 3.60 -7.38
C ILE A 25 -1.62 4.08 -8.10
N VAL A 26 -1.91 5.38 -8.07
CA VAL A 26 -2.98 5.94 -8.91
C VAL A 26 -2.74 5.61 -10.38
N GLY A 27 -1.50 5.79 -10.86
CA GLY A 27 -1.11 5.47 -12.23
C GLY A 27 -1.31 3.99 -12.58
N PHE A 28 -0.89 3.10 -11.69
CA PHE A 28 -1.10 1.66 -11.85
C PHE A 28 -2.59 1.31 -12.01
N HIS A 29 -3.44 1.83 -11.12
CA HIS A 29 -4.88 1.53 -11.19
C HIS A 29 -5.57 2.18 -12.38
N VAL A 30 -5.16 3.38 -12.80
CA VAL A 30 -5.65 4.02 -14.01
C VAL A 30 -5.32 3.16 -15.23
N GLY A 31 -4.06 2.72 -15.39
CA GLY A 31 -3.66 1.81 -16.46
C GLY A 31 -4.48 0.53 -16.47
N TRP A 32 -4.69 -0.05 -15.29
CA TRP A 32 -5.49 -1.26 -15.12
C TRP A 32 -6.99 -1.04 -15.46
N ILE A 33 -7.61 0.08 -15.03
CA ILE A 33 -9.00 0.43 -15.33
C ILE A 33 -9.18 0.65 -16.82
N ILE A 34 -8.28 1.37 -17.50
CA ILE A 34 -8.30 1.58 -18.95
C ILE A 34 -8.22 0.24 -19.67
N ALA A 35 -7.29 -0.62 -19.27
CA ALA A 35 -7.12 -1.93 -19.89
C ALA A 35 -8.35 -2.82 -19.79
N ARG A 36 -9.02 -2.78 -18.64
CA ARG A 36 -10.23 -3.55 -18.43
C ARG A 36 -11.43 -3.02 -19.23
N SER A 37 -11.49 -1.72 -19.44
CA SER A 37 -12.55 -1.10 -20.23
C SER A 37 -12.35 -1.23 -21.75
N CYS A 38 -11.11 -1.35 -22.18
CA CYS A 38 -10.76 -1.69 -23.57
C CYS A 38 -10.77 -3.22 -23.66
N ASN A 39 -11.73 -3.80 -24.33
CA ASN A 39 -11.90 -5.26 -24.47
C ASN A 39 -10.54 -5.96 -24.72
N GLU A 40 -10.25 -7.04 -23.98
CA GLU A 40 -8.99 -7.79 -23.94
C GLU A 40 -8.49 -8.29 -25.33
N THR A 41 -9.32 -8.13 -26.37
CA THR A 41 -9.04 -8.65 -27.72
C THR A 41 -8.08 -7.83 -28.56
N THR A 42 -7.71 -6.60 -28.15
CA THR A 42 -7.02 -5.67 -29.06
C THR A 42 -5.51 -5.59 -28.90
N GLY A 43 -4.91 -6.26 -27.89
CA GLY A 43 -3.45 -6.16 -27.65
C GLY A 43 -2.96 -4.75 -27.25
N TYR A 44 -3.82 -3.75 -27.30
CA TYR A 44 -3.53 -2.35 -26.99
C TYR A 44 -3.17 -2.11 -25.52
N PHE A 45 -3.48 -3.06 -24.67
CA PHE A 45 -3.16 -3.03 -23.26
C PHE A 45 -1.67 -2.83 -22.97
N MET A 46 -0.83 -3.43 -23.78
CA MET A 46 0.62 -3.41 -23.56
C MET A 46 1.27 -2.06 -23.88
N GLU A 47 0.78 -1.31 -24.87
CA GLU A 47 1.41 -0.04 -25.26
C GLU A 47 0.98 1.16 -24.42
N THR A 48 -0.25 1.20 -23.95
CA THR A 48 -0.77 2.33 -23.16
C THR A 48 -0.54 2.19 -21.66
N SER A 49 -0.23 1.00 -21.16
CA SER A 49 -0.17 0.69 -19.72
C SER A 49 1.24 0.58 -19.14
N ASN A 50 2.29 0.82 -19.92
CA ASN A 50 3.67 0.70 -19.44
C ASN A 50 4.06 1.77 -18.40
N TRP A 51 3.25 2.80 -18.22
CA TRP A 51 3.47 3.81 -17.22
C TRP A 51 2.99 3.36 -15.84
N PHE A 52 3.85 3.49 -14.84
CA PHE A 52 3.56 3.15 -13.44
C PHE A 52 3.22 1.68 -13.18
N PHE A 53 3.50 0.78 -14.12
CA PHE A 53 3.19 -0.64 -13.94
C PHE A 53 3.95 -1.28 -12.78
N GLY A 54 5.18 -0.83 -12.50
CA GLY A 54 5.98 -1.26 -11.35
C GLY A 54 5.48 -0.81 -9.97
N SER A 55 4.37 -0.08 -9.92
CA SER A 55 3.88 0.49 -8.64
C SER A 55 3.29 -0.56 -7.69
N SER A 56 2.93 -1.74 -8.18
CA SER A 56 2.44 -2.82 -7.32
C SER A 56 3.51 -3.30 -6.34
N GLU A 57 4.76 -3.42 -6.79
CA GLU A 57 5.90 -3.83 -5.95
C GLU A 57 6.31 -2.73 -4.98
N VAL A 58 6.10 -1.48 -5.34
CA VAL A 58 6.49 -0.32 -4.52
C VAL A 58 5.59 -0.13 -3.30
N LEU A 59 4.45 -0.83 -3.22
CA LEU A 59 3.70 -0.97 -1.97
C LEU A 59 4.59 -1.50 -0.82
N LEU A 60 5.73 -2.15 -1.14
CA LEU A 60 6.73 -2.53 -0.13
C LEU A 60 7.24 -1.32 0.67
N VAL A 61 7.33 -0.14 0.09
CA VAL A 61 7.70 1.07 0.82
C VAL A 61 6.72 1.33 1.97
N PHE A 62 5.42 1.18 1.75
CA PHE A 62 4.43 1.34 2.81
C PHE A 62 4.52 0.25 3.87
N THR A 63 4.67 -1.01 3.46
CA THR A 63 4.70 -2.13 4.40
C THR A 63 5.98 -2.16 5.22
N ILE A 64 7.15 -1.89 4.61
CA ILE A 64 8.43 -1.77 5.31
C ILE A 64 8.36 -0.61 6.33
N THR A 65 7.86 0.55 5.91
CA THR A 65 7.71 1.69 6.83
C THR A 65 6.69 1.41 7.94
N ALA A 66 5.60 0.69 7.64
CA ALA A 66 4.63 0.28 8.65
C ALA A 66 5.24 -0.65 9.71
N GLY A 67 6.00 -1.65 9.28
CA GLY A 67 6.74 -2.56 10.18
C GLY A 67 7.77 -1.81 11.02
N TYR A 68 8.56 -0.92 10.41
CA TYR A 68 9.55 -0.10 11.12
C TYR A 68 8.90 0.78 12.20
N PHE A 69 7.88 1.55 11.85
CA PHE A 69 7.22 2.43 12.81
C PHE A 69 6.40 1.69 13.86
N MET A 70 5.98 0.47 13.56
CA MET A 70 5.34 -0.42 14.53
C MET A 70 6.33 -0.78 15.66
N VAL A 71 7.58 -1.16 15.32
CA VAL A 71 8.62 -1.42 16.33
C VAL A 71 8.97 -0.15 17.09
N ALA A 72 9.12 0.99 16.41
CA ALA A 72 9.37 2.27 17.07
C ALA A 72 8.28 2.63 18.08
N HIS A 73 7.03 2.36 17.75
CA HIS A 73 5.89 2.53 18.66
C HIS A 73 5.95 1.58 19.84
N PHE A 74 6.21 0.29 19.58
CA PHE A 74 6.42 -0.71 20.62
C PHE A 74 7.52 -0.31 21.60
N LYS A 75 8.72 0.04 21.09
CA LYS A 75 9.86 0.50 21.92
C LYS A 75 9.56 1.74 22.77
N LYS A 76 8.72 2.64 22.24
CA LYS A 76 8.27 3.81 23.00
C LYS A 76 7.42 3.40 24.19
N LEU A 77 6.42 2.55 23.98
CA LEU A 77 5.52 2.10 25.03
C LEU A 77 6.18 1.14 26.03
N ALA A 78 7.10 0.30 25.56
CA ALA A 78 7.84 -0.62 26.40
C ALA A 78 8.72 0.07 27.49
N LYS A 79 8.92 1.40 27.40
CA LYS A 79 9.58 2.19 28.45
C LYS A 79 8.67 2.47 29.65
N GLU A 80 7.35 2.30 29.48
CA GLU A 80 6.36 2.54 30.52
C GLU A 80 6.15 1.26 31.35
N PRO A 81 6.39 1.26 32.68
CA PRO A 81 6.22 0.05 33.52
C PRO A 81 4.83 -0.60 33.40
N LYS A 82 3.79 0.24 33.42
CA LYS A 82 2.37 -0.20 33.28
C LYS A 82 2.09 -0.94 31.97
N TYR A 83 2.90 -0.73 30.94
CA TYR A 83 2.74 -1.43 29.68
C TYR A 83 2.99 -2.93 29.80
N HIS A 84 3.91 -3.35 30.66
CA HIS A 84 4.28 -4.76 30.87
C HIS A 84 3.30 -5.52 31.77
N GLU A 85 2.48 -4.82 32.53
CA GLU A 85 1.45 -5.44 33.39
C GLU A 85 0.33 -6.09 32.57
N ARG A 86 0.15 -5.65 31.32
CA ARG A 86 -0.88 -6.18 30.41
C ARG A 86 -0.38 -7.39 29.63
N SER A 87 -1.30 -8.31 29.33
CA SER A 87 -0.98 -9.46 28.49
C SER A 87 -0.54 -9.05 27.08
N ALA A 88 0.28 -9.87 26.41
CA ALA A 88 0.73 -9.58 25.05
C ALA A 88 -0.44 -9.43 24.06
N SER A 89 -1.49 -10.22 24.20
CA SER A 89 -2.69 -10.13 23.37
C SER A 89 -3.45 -8.83 23.58
N SER A 90 -3.58 -8.37 24.84
CA SER A 90 -4.23 -7.10 25.15
C SER A 90 -3.47 -5.90 24.54
N ARG A 91 -2.13 -5.90 24.65
CA ARG A 91 -1.26 -4.86 24.06
C ARG A 91 -1.36 -4.84 22.52
N ALA A 92 -1.34 -6.02 21.90
CA ALA A 92 -1.48 -6.14 20.45
C ALA A 92 -2.87 -5.69 19.99
N TRP A 93 -3.92 -6.04 20.72
CA TRP A 93 -5.27 -5.59 20.41
C TRP A 93 -5.43 -4.08 20.53
N GLU A 94 -4.90 -3.47 21.59
CA GLU A 94 -4.94 -2.02 21.77
C GLU A 94 -4.23 -1.27 20.64
N TYR A 95 -3.05 -1.76 20.23
CA TYR A 95 -2.34 -1.24 19.06
C TYR A 95 -3.21 -1.32 17.81
N THR A 96 -3.75 -2.49 17.51
CA THR A 96 -4.57 -2.76 16.33
C THR A 96 -5.86 -1.94 16.35
N TRP A 97 -6.53 -1.90 17.48
CA TRP A 97 -7.76 -1.12 17.66
C TRP A 97 -7.55 0.38 17.47
N THR A 98 -6.42 0.90 17.94
CA THR A 98 -6.04 2.30 17.71
C THR A 98 -5.84 2.57 16.22
N ARG A 99 -5.25 1.63 15.47
CA ARG A 99 -5.11 1.73 14.02
C ARG A 99 -6.46 1.67 13.31
N ILE A 100 -7.32 0.73 13.67
CA ILE A 100 -8.67 0.62 13.12
C ILE A 100 -9.43 1.93 13.34
N LYS A 101 -9.46 2.46 14.56
CA LYS A 101 -10.14 3.73 14.86
C LYS A 101 -9.63 4.89 14.02
N SER A 102 -8.33 4.96 13.78
CA SER A 102 -7.73 6.04 12.99
C SER A 102 -8.02 5.93 11.49
N LEU A 103 -8.23 4.71 10.99
CA LEU A 103 -8.47 4.42 9.58
C LEU A 103 -9.98 4.40 9.24
N LEU A 104 -10.80 3.98 10.20
CA LEU A 104 -12.23 3.73 10.00
C LEU A 104 -12.99 4.89 9.33
N PRO A 105 -12.81 6.17 9.71
CA PRO A 105 -13.54 7.25 9.07
C PRO A 105 -13.19 7.43 7.60
N VAL A 106 -11.92 7.23 7.22
CA VAL A 106 -11.48 7.33 5.82
C VAL A 106 -11.97 6.11 5.03
N LEU A 107 -11.97 4.92 5.65
CA LEU A 107 -12.56 3.70 5.07
C LEU A 107 -14.05 3.89 4.76
N ILE A 108 -14.81 4.42 5.71
CA ILE A 108 -16.25 4.70 5.53
C ILE A 108 -16.46 5.66 4.36
N LEU A 109 -15.71 6.76 4.31
CA LEU A 109 -15.82 7.73 3.22
C LEU A 109 -15.45 7.16 1.87
N GLY A 110 -14.36 6.39 1.78
CA GLY A 110 -13.96 5.71 0.57
C GLY A 110 -14.99 4.68 0.08
N TYR A 111 -15.61 3.96 1.02
CA TYR A 111 -16.68 3.03 0.75
C TYR A 111 -17.94 3.72 0.22
N ILE A 112 -18.41 4.77 0.90
CA ILE A 112 -19.58 5.57 0.47
C ILE A 112 -19.35 6.16 -0.93
N LEU A 113 -18.14 6.68 -1.19
CA LEU A 113 -17.77 7.20 -2.50
C LEU A 113 -17.83 6.11 -3.58
N GLY A 114 -17.32 4.92 -3.29
CA GLY A 114 -17.40 3.77 -4.19
C GLY A 114 -18.84 3.39 -4.50
N VAL A 115 -19.69 3.29 -3.48
CA VAL A 115 -21.13 3.01 -3.63
C VAL A 115 -21.81 4.08 -4.50
N ALA A 116 -21.59 5.36 -4.17
CA ALA A 116 -22.22 6.46 -4.91
C ALA A 116 -21.83 6.46 -6.39
N ILE A 117 -20.56 6.21 -6.71
CA ILE A 117 -20.09 6.14 -8.10
C ILE A 117 -20.65 4.91 -8.80
N CYS A 118 -20.64 3.75 -8.15
CA CYS A 118 -21.19 2.53 -8.76
C CYS A 118 -22.68 2.67 -9.06
N THR A 119 -23.48 3.17 -8.12
CA THR A 119 -24.92 3.33 -8.31
C THR A 119 -25.27 4.39 -9.35
N THR A 120 -24.53 5.51 -9.39
CA THR A 120 -24.83 6.60 -10.32
C THR A 120 -24.39 6.31 -11.75
N PHE A 121 -23.23 5.66 -11.94
CA PHE A 121 -22.60 5.57 -13.25
C PHE A 121 -22.58 4.18 -13.87
N PHE A 122 -22.59 3.12 -13.05
CA PHE A 122 -22.52 1.75 -13.55
C PHE A 122 -23.88 1.07 -13.54
N TYR A 123 -24.68 1.35 -12.55
CA TYR A 123 -25.99 0.72 -12.35
C TYR A 123 -27.09 1.78 -12.14
N PRO A 124 -27.26 2.72 -13.09
CA PRO A 124 -28.24 3.81 -12.93
C PRO A 124 -29.71 3.30 -12.88
N THR A 125 -29.91 2.06 -13.27
CA THR A 125 -31.25 1.40 -13.23
C THR A 125 -31.51 0.68 -11.91
N TYR A 126 -30.52 0.62 -10.99
CA TYR A 126 -30.70 -0.03 -9.70
C TYR A 126 -31.73 0.75 -8.86
N GLY A 127 -32.75 0.03 -8.43
CA GLY A 127 -33.64 0.53 -7.40
C GLY A 127 -33.03 0.39 -6.00
N VAL A 128 -33.79 0.83 -5.02
CA VAL A 128 -33.37 0.79 -3.60
C VAL A 128 -32.99 -0.62 -3.15
N LYS A 129 -33.72 -1.64 -3.60
CA LYS A 129 -33.49 -3.05 -3.24
C LYS A 129 -32.15 -3.57 -3.75
N GLU A 130 -31.81 -3.24 -5.00
CA GLU A 130 -30.54 -3.63 -5.62
C GLU A 130 -29.36 -2.92 -4.96
N VAL A 131 -29.51 -1.64 -4.59
CA VAL A 131 -28.50 -0.89 -3.84
C VAL A 131 -28.27 -1.52 -2.46
N PHE A 132 -29.34 -1.91 -1.73
CA PHE A 132 -29.17 -2.63 -0.47
C PHE A 132 -28.49 -3.99 -0.63
N ALA A 133 -28.82 -4.74 -1.67
CA ALA A 133 -28.16 -6.00 -1.98
C ALA A 133 -26.66 -5.79 -2.27
N MET A 134 -26.30 -4.76 -3.02
CA MET A 134 -24.93 -4.38 -3.29
C MET A 134 -24.18 -4.02 -2.00
N LEU A 135 -24.78 -3.21 -1.12
CA LEU A 135 -24.21 -2.83 0.17
C LEU A 135 -23.99 -4.06 1.05
N PHE A 136 -24.95 -4.96 1.12
CA PHE A 136 -24.85 -6.18 1.91
C PHE A 136 -23.75 -7.11 1.38
N ASN A 137 -23.67 -7.28 0.07
CA ASN A 137 -22.65 -8.14 -0.54
C ASN A 137 -21.23 -7.56 -0.42
N SER A 138 -21.09 -6.23 -0.35
CA SER A 138 -19.80 -5.56 -0.21
C SER A 138 -19.39 -5.29 1.25
N ILE A 139 -20.18 -5.73 2.23
CA ILE A 139 -19.90 -5.49 3.66
C ILE A 139 -18.54 -6.08 4.10
N TRP A 140 -18.12 -7.19 3.51
CA TRP A 140 -16.85 -7.83 3.78
C TRP A 140 -15.66 -6.97 3.35
N GLU A 141 -15.80 -6.23 2.27
CA GLU A 141 -14.82 -5.25 1.83
C GLU A 141 -14.71 -4.11 2.83
N PHE A 142 -15.85 -3.58 3.29
CA PHE A 142 -15.92 -2.55 4.31
C PHE A 142 -15.33 -2.99 5.65
N LEU A 143 -15.61 -4.22 6.09
CA LEU A 143 -15.09 -4.78 7.32
C LEU A 143 -13.59 -5.16 7.24
N GLY A 144 -12.96 -5.03 6.07
CA GLY A 144 -11.55 -5.32 5.90
C GLY A 144 -11.22 -6.81 5.78
N PHE A 145 -12.20 -7.66 5.53
CA PHE A 145 -11.97 -9.11 5.35
C PHE A 145 -11.55 -9.49 3.93
N HIS A 146 -11.43 -8.52 3.04
CA HIS A 146 -11.00 -8.75 1.67
C HIS A 146 -9.63 -9.41 1.57
N ALA A 147 -8.69 -9.07 2.46
CA ALA A 147 -7.35 -9.65 2.50
C ALA A 147 -7.32 -11.13 2.88
N VAL A 148 -8.34 -11.64 3.57
CA VAL A 148 -8.45 -13.05 3.94
C VAL A 148 -9.31 -13.86 2.96
N GLY A 149 -9.62 -13.29 1.79
CA GLY A 149 -10.34 -13.99 0.72
C GLY A 149 -11.86 -13.98 0.85
N LEU A 150 -12.41 -13.33 1.87
CA LEU A 150 -13.86 -13.08 1.95
C LEU A 150 -14.20 -11.94 1.00
N ARG A 151 -14.50 -12.31 -0.24
CA ARG A 151 -14.94 -11.40 -1.29
C ARG A 151 -16.46 -11.29 -1.27
N SER A 152 -16.99 -10.22 -1.84
CA SER A 152 -18.42 -10.12 -2.12
C SER A 152 -18.86 -11.33 -2.96
N VAL A 153 -19.78 -12.12 -2.43
CA VAL A 153 -20.33 -13.29 -3.10
C VAL A 153 -21.36 -12.79 -4.10
N GLY A 154 -20.98 -12.71 -5.36
CA GLY A 154 -21.91 -12.29 -6.41
C GLY A 154 -21.17 -11.85 -7.66
N GLY A 155 -20.66 -12.78 -8.37
CA GLY A 155 -20.06 -12.96 -9.70
C GLY A 155 -19.77 -11.75 -10.61
N GLU A 156 -20.47 -10.66 -10.52
CA GLU A 156 -20.34 -9.51 -11.41
C GLU A 156 -19.97 -8.21 -10.70
N PHE A 157 -20.05 -8.18 -9.38
CA PHE A 157 -19.72 -6.97 -8.63
C PHE A 157 -18.24 -6.81 -8.46
N PHE A 158 -17.74 -5.78 -9.09
CA PHE A 158 -16.44 -5.21 -8.81
C PHE A 158 -16.34 -4.86 -7.33
N ASN A 159 -15.15 -5.05 -6.77
CA ASN A 159 -14.84 -4.43 -5.51
C ASN A 159 -15.14 -2.93 -5.63
N LEU A 160 -15.98 -2.40 -4.77
CA LEU A 160 -16.34 -0.98 -4.75
C LEU A 160 -15.09 -0.09 -4.60
N ASN A 161 -14.12 -0.61 -3.85
CA ASN A 161 -12.81 0.01 -3.69
C ASN A 161 -11.73 -1.07 -3.53
N GLY A 162 -11.28 -1.64 -4.66
CA GLY A 162 -10.31 -2.74 -4.68
C GLY A 162 -9.07 -2.53 -3.82
N PRO A 163 -8.41 -1.36 -3.80
CA PRO A 163 -7.25 -1.08 -2.96
C PRO A 163 -7.41 -1.30 -1.46
N LEU A 164 -8.63 -1.38 -0.93
CA LEU A 164 -8.87 -1.58 0.52
C LEU A 164 -8.29 -2.90 1.07
N TRP A 165 -8.08 -3.90 0.22
CA TRP A 165 -7.44 -5.15 0.63
C TRP A 165 -6.10 -4.94 1.35
N PHE A 166 -5.34 -3.95 0.89
CA PHE A 166 -4.01 -3.66 1.44
C PHE A 166 -4.08 -3.14 2.88
N ILE A 167 -5.06 -2.29 3.18
CA ILE A 167 -5.27 -1.75 4.53
C ILE A 167 -5.66 -2.89 5.49
N SER A 168 -6.58 -3.77 5.07
CA SER A 168 -6.98 -4.92 5.90
C SER A 168 -5.82 -5.87 6.14
N ALA A 169 -4.97 -6.12 5.13
CA ALA A 169 -3.78 -6.94 5.27
C ALA A 169 -2.79 -6.34 6.29
N ILE A 170 -2.54 -5.02 6.26
CA ILE A 170 -1.66 -4.35 7.24
C ILE A 170 -2.21 -4.48 8.66
N ILE A 171 -3.51 -4.37 8.85
CA ILE A 171 -4.16 -4.49 10.17
C ILE A 171 -3.98 -5.92 10.71
N ILE A 172 -4.31 -6.92 9.91
CA ILE A 172 -4.24 -8.34 10.31
C ILE A 172 -2.80 -8.75 10.58
N VAL A 173 -1.90 -8.52 9.65
CA VAL A 173 -0.47 -8.85 9.80
C VAL A 173 0.14 -8.07 10.96
N GLY A 174 -0.21 -6.79 11.09
CA GLY A 174 0.24 -5.92 12.17
C GLY A 174 -0.10 -6.46 13.56
N TYR A 175 -1.31 -7.01 13.74
CA TYR A 175 -1.69 -7.65 14.99
C TYR A 175 -0.75 -8.80 15.37
N PHE A 176 -0.50 -9.74 14.46
CA PHE A 176 0.33 -10.92 14.73
C PHE A 176 1.81 -10.54 14.99
N ILE A 177 2.38 -9.64 14.20
CA ILE A 177 3.76 -9.20 14.40
C ILE A 177 3.90 -8.44 15.73
N TYR A 178 2.97 -7.53 16.03
CA TYR A 178 2.98 -6.79 17.28
C TYR A 178 2.79 -7.69 18.50
N TRP A 179 1.91 -8.69 18.40
CA TRP A 179 1.75 -9.72 19.42
C TRP A 179 3.06 -10.50 19.66
N GLY A 180 3.75 -10.88 18.58
CA GLY A 180 5.07 -11.54 18.67
C GLY A 180 6.11 -10.69 19.40
N LEU A 181 6.19 -9.38 19.08
CA LEU A 181 7.06 -8.42 19.78
C LEU A 181 6.70 -8.30 21.26
N CYS A 182 5.41 -8.27 21.59
CA CYS A 182 4.93 -8.23 22.98
C CYS A 182 5.25 -9.50 23.76
N LYS A 183 5.30 -10.65 23.10
CA LYS A 183 5.63 -11.95 23.74
C LYS A 183 7.12 -12.06 24.04
N ASN A 184 7.95 -11.83 23.06
CA ASN A 184 9.40 -11.89 23.18
C ASN A 184 10.04 -11.10 22.04
N GLU A 185 10.48 -9.90 22.35
CA GLU A 185 11.07 -8.97 21.39
C GLU A 185 12.31 -9.56 20.71
N ASP A 186 13.25 -10.09 21.48
CA ASP A 186 14.53 -10.59 20.97
C ASP A 186 14.33 -11.77 20.03
N ARG A 187 13.44 -12.70 20.41
CA ARG A 187 13.10 -13.85 19.55
C ARG A 187 12.36 -13.40 18.30
N MET A 188 11.43 -12.48 18.44
CA MET A 188 10.67 -11.98 17.30
C MET A 188 11.56 -11.23 16.30
N ALA A 189 12.38 -10.33 16.78
CA ALA A 189 13.24 -9.48 15.93
C ALA A 189 14.49 -10.20 15.43
N GLY A 190 15.15 -10.97 16.30
CA GLY A 190 16.43 -11.61 16.01
C GLY A 190 16.32 -12.94 15.25
N PHE A 191 15.17 -13.62 15.33
CA PHE A 191 15.01 -14.96 14.77
C PHE A 191 13.76 -15.09 13.89
N ILE A 192 12.58 -14.83 14.44
CA ILE A 192 11.32 -15.12 13.74
C ILE A 192 11.15 -14.19 12.51
N ALA A 193 11.32 -12.88 12.68
CA ALA A 193 11.09 -11.94 11.60
C ALA A 193 12.01 -12.16 10.40
N PRO A 194 13.35 -12.30 10.55
CA PRO A 194 14.22 -12.56 9.40
C PRO A 194 13.91 -13.91 8.71
N ILE A 195 13.67 -14.98 9.49
CA ILE A 195 13.37 -16.30 8.91
C ILE A 195 12.03 -16.28 8.15
N LEU A 196 10.98 -15.75 8.76
CA LEU A 196 9.68 -15.66 8.09
C LEU A 196 9.72 -14.71 6.89
N ALA A 197 10.49 -13.60 6.95
CA ALA A 197 10.65 -12.73 5.79
C ALA A 197 11.26 -13.49 4.62
N ILE A 198 12.33 -14.26 4.84
CA ILE A 198 12.99 -15.08 3.79
C ILE A 198 12.05 -16.19 3.31
N PHE A 199 11.38 -16.90 4.23
CA PHE A 199 10.46 -17.97 3.89
C PHE A 199 9.30 -17.49 3.01
N PHE A 200 8.59 -16.45 3.45
CA PHE A 200 7.48 -15.89 2.69
C PHE A 200 7.93 -15.24 1.38
N ALA A 201 9.12 -14.65 1.37
CA ALA A 201 9.73 -14.13 0.18
C ALA A 201 9.99 -15.25 -0.85
N GLY A 202 10.60 -16.35 -0.44
CA GLY A 202 10.79 -17.53 -1.29
C GLY A 202 9.47 -18.12 -1.77
N TRP A 203 8.51 -18.26 -0.87
CA TRP A 203 7.16 -18.69 -1.20
C TRP A 203 6.49 -17.80 -2.26
N TRP A 204 6.56 -16.48 -2.09
CA TRP A 204 5.96 -15.53 -3.00
C TRP A 204 6.65 -15.55 -4.37
N SER A 205 7.98 -15.67 -4.40
CA SER A 205 8.74 -15.84 -5.64
C SER A 205 8.31 -17.12 -6.35
N PHE A 206 8.30 -18.24 -5.64
CA PHE A 206 7.91 -19.53 -6.21
C PHE A 206 6.50 -19.50 -6.81
N THR A 207 5.51 -18.95 -6.09
CA THR A 207 4.12 -18.93 -6.55
C THR A 207 3.85 -17.95 -7.69
N ASN A 208 4.72 -16.95 -7.90
CA ASN A 208 4.57 -15.95 -8.95
C ASN A 208 5.52 -16.14 -10.15
N THR A 209 6.35 -17.18 -10.16
CA THR A 209 7.18 -17.49 -11.32
C THR A 209 6.34 -18.10 -12.44
N ARG A 210 6.73 -17.83 -13.72
CA ARG A 210 6.10 -18.47 -14.87
C ARG A 210 6.19 -19.99 -14.82
N ALA A 211 7.29 -20.53 -14.27
CA ALA A 211 7.48 -21.97 -14.13
C ALA A 211 6.43 -22.59 -13.20
N ALA A 212 6.13 -21.94 -12.05
CA ALA A 212 5.07 -22.39 -11.16
C ALA A 212 3.69 -22.28 -11.84
N GLN A 213 3.42 -21.17 -12.54
CA GLN A 213 2.16 -21.00 -13.28
C GLN A 213 1.97 -22.09 -14.33
N THR A 214 3.02 -22.47 -15.07
CA THR A 214 2.97 -23.53 -16.08
C THR A 214 2.83 -24.91 -15.44
N ALA A 215 3.55 -25.20 -14.37
CA ALA A 215 3.45 -26.48 -13.66
C ALA A 215 2.04 -26.71 -13.09
N TRP A 216 1.41 -25.67 -12.56
CA TRP A 216 0.05 -25.77 -12.02
C TRP A 216 -1.04 -25.86 -13.09
N SER A 217 -0.84 -25.25 -14.26
CA SER A 217 -1.76 -25.42 -15.41
C SER A 217 -1.78 -26.86 -15.93
N THR A 218 -0.66 -27.56 -15.83
CA THR A 218 -0.54 -28.97 -16.25
C THR A 218 -1.22 -29.94 -15.27
N PHE A 219 -1.40 -29.57 -14.00
CA PHE A 219 -2.07 -30.36 -12.98
C PHE A 219 -3.60 -30.18 -12.94
N GLY A 220 -4.23 -29.71 -14.02
CA GLY A 220 -5.69 -29.74 -14.14
C GLY A 220 -6.43 -28.59 -13.48
N ALA A 221 -5.76 -27.48 -13.21
CA ALA A 221 -6.43 -26.25 -12.76
C ALA A 221 -7.13 -25.53 -13.92
N GLN A 222 -8.02 -26.20 -14.62
CA GLN A 222 -9.00 -25.61 -15.54
C GLN A 222 -10.13 -24.90 -14.78
N THR A 223 -9.97 -24.63 -13.52
CA THR A 223 -10.99 -23.92 -12.75
C THR A 223 -10.68 -22.45 -12.69
N ALA A 224 -11.48 -21.76 -13.48
CA ALA A 224 -11.85 -20.39 -13.33
C ALA A 224 -10.77 -19.36 -13.62
N SER A 225 -10.75 -18.91 -14.80
CA SER A 225 -10.66 -17.51 -15.14
C SER A 225 -11.55 -16.69 -14.20
N THR A 226 -11.14 -16.54 -12.97
CA THR A 226 -11.79 -15.59 -12.08
C THR A 226 -11.11 -14.26 -12.28
N ASN A 227 -11.80 -13.40 -12.97
CA ASN A 227 -11.63 -11.96 -13.10
C ASN A 227 -11.56 -11.28 -11.73
N GLY A 228 -10.53 -11.56 -10.94
CA GLY A 228 -10.33 -11.02 -9.60
C GLY A 228 -9.15 -10.08 -9.56
N MET A 229 -9.42 -8.84 -9.36
CA MET A 229 -8.43 -7.85 -8.98
C MET A 229 -7.67 -8.25 -7.73
N GLY A 230 -6.42 -7.97 -7.76
CA GLY A 230 -5.49 -8.30 -6.70
C GLY A 230 -4.75 -9.56 -7.07
N GLY A 231 -3.69 -9.39 -7.84
CA GLY A 231 -2.74 -10.39 -8.31
C GLY A 231 -3.38 -11.73 -8.63
N SER A 232 -3.24 -12.20 -9.82
CA SER A 232 -3.65 -13.54 -10.22
C SER A 232 -3.39 -14.53 -9.06
N ALA A 233 -4.42 -14.83 -8.28
CA ALA A 233 -4.34 -15.95 -7.35
C ALA A 233 -4.20 -17.18 -8.24
N THR A 234 -3.00 -17.70 -8.38
CA THR A 234 -2.80 -18.99 -8.98
C THR A 234 -3.66 -19.99 -8.20
N ALA A 235 -4.20 -20.99 -8.86
CA ALA A 235 -5.00 -22.02 -8.20
C ALA A 235 -4.33 -22.60 -6.94
N ALA A 236 -3.00 -22.59 -6.90
CA ALA A 236 -2.20 -23.00 -5.75
C ALA A 236 -2.41 -22.14 -4.49
N THR A 237 -2.53 -20.81 -4.65
CA THR A 237 -2.78 -19.93 -3.49
C THR A 237 -4.21 -20.02 -3.01
N ALA A 238 -5.16 -20.32 -3.89
CA ALA A 238 -6.54 -20.57 -3.51
C ALA A 238 -6.70 -21.87 -2.69
N THR A 239 -5.93 -22.91 -3.00
CA THR A 239 -5.98 -24.19 -2.28
C THR A 239 -5.36 -24.12 -0.87
N LEU A 240 -4.42 -23.20 -0.63
CA LEU A 240 -3.80 -23.03 0.69
C LEU A 240 -4.44 -21.91 1.54
N GLY A 241 -5.48 -21.25 1.04
CA GLY A 241 -6.21 -20.21 1.78
C GLY A 241 -5.40 -18.92 2.05
N PHE A 242 -4.16 -18.83 1.55
CA PHE A 242 -3.33 -17.63 1.67
C PHE A 242 -3.52 -16.72 0.46
N ASN A 243 -3.98 -15.51 0.71
CA ASN A 243 -4.01 -14.48 -0.32
C ASN A 243 -2.58 -13.95 -0.55
N ASN A 244 -2.14 -13.88 -1.82
CA ASN A 244 -0.85 -13.31 -2.20
C ASN A 244 -0.63 -11.90 -1.62
N GLY A 245 -1.68 -11.10 -1.50
CA GLY A 245 -1.61 -9.78 -0.89
C GLY A 245 -1.24 -9.81 0.60
N LEU A 246 -1.77 -10.78 1.35
CA LEU A 246 -1.43 -10.95 2.78
C LEU A 246 0.05 -11.33 2.95
N VAL A 247 0.52 -12.28 2.12
CA VAL A 247 1.94 -12.71 2.11
C VAL A 247 2.85 -11.54 1.78
N PHE A 248 2.50 -10.76 0.75
CA PHE A 248 3.25 -9.58 0.34
C PHE A 248 3.39 -8.54 1.48
N VAL A 249 2.29 -8.22 2.16
CA VAL A 249 2.29 -7.30 3.30
C VAL A 249 3.11 -7.87 4.45
N MET A 250 3.02 -9.17 4.70
CA MET A 250 3.80 -9.84 5.75
C MET A 250 5.31 -9.73 5.48
N ILE A 251 5.76 -9.99 4.25
CA ILE A 251 7.16 -9.83 3.85
C ILE A 251 7.64 -8.41 4.19
N GLY A 252 6.94 -7.39 3.68
CA GLY A 252 7.37 -6.00 3.87
C GLY A 252 7.38 -5.58 5.34
N MET A 253 6.37 -5.96 6.14
CA MET A 253 6.34 -5.60 7.56
C MET A 253 7.41 -6.33 8.37
N LEU A 254 7.69 -7.61 8.09
CA LEU A 254 8.78 -8.36 8.73
C LEU A 254 10.15 -7.76 8.39
N ILE A 255 10.37 -7.37 7.12
CA ILE A 255 11.57 -6.63 6.71
C ILE A 255 11.66 -5.31 7.49
N GLY A 256 10.55 -4.60 7.66
CA GLY A 256 10.50 -3.37 8.46
C GLY A 256 10.92 -3.58 9.91
N VAL A 257 10.53 -4.71 10.53
CA VAL A 257 11.00 -5.10 11.87
C VAL A 257 12.51 -5.27 11.88
N VAL A 258 13.05 -6.07 10.96
CA VAL A 258 14.52 -6.30 10.86
C VAL A 258 15.26 -4.99 10.62
N LEU A 259 14.73 -4.16 9.73
CA LEU A 259 15.34 -2.87 9.38
C LEU A 259 15.41 -1.92 10.57
N TYR A 260 14.43 -1.95 11.49
CA TYR A 260 14.47 -1.12 12.69
C TYR A 260 15.74 -1.39 13.50
N TYR A 261 16.02 -2.64 13.82
CA TYR A 261 17.20 -3.00 14.62
C TYR A 261 18.53 -2.82 13.87
N ALA A 262 18.52 -3.05 12.56
CA ALA A 262 19.68 -2.76 11.72
C ALA A 262 20.02 -1.26 11.73
N ILE A 263 19.01 -0.39 11.57
CA ILE A 263 19.19 1.06 11.59
C ILE A 263 19.60 1.56 12.98
N GLU A 264 19.01 1.03 14.06
CA GLU A 264 19.38 1.39 15.43
C GLU A 264 20.88 1.15 15.68
N ARG A 265 21.42 0.02 15.19
CA ARG A 265 22.86 -0.28 15.25
C ARG A 265 23.70 0.64 14.36
N LEU A 266 23.21 0.93 13.14
CA LEU A 266 23.91 1.80 12.19
C LEU A 266 23.91 3.27 12.64
N GLN A 267 22.89 3.73 13.35
CA GLN A 267 22.83 5.09 13.88
C GLN A 267 23.94 5.37 14.91
N GLN A 268 24.41 4.35 15.60
CA GLN A 268 25.52 4.45 16.56
C GLN A 268 26.90 4.59 15.89
N ARG A 269 27.00 4.25 14.59
CA ARG A 269 28.25 4.33 13.85
C ARG A 269 28.46 5.71 13.23
N GLU A 270 29.70 6.17 13.23
CA GLU A 270 30.10 7.34 12.48
C GLU A 270 30.42 6.98 11.04
N PHE A 271 29.81 7.69 10.11
CA PHE A 271 30.07 7.52 8.68
C PHE A 271 31.05 8.60 8.21
N LYS A 272 32.28 8.20 7.91
CA LYS A 272 33.35 9.12 7.44
C LYS A 272 33.04 9.71 6.06
N CYS A 273 32.40 8.92 5.17
CA CYS A 273 32.14 9.31 3.77
C CYS A 273 30.66 9.66 3.53
N ARG A 274 30.20 10.78 4.07
CA ARG A 274 28.79 11.22 3.90
C ARG A 274 28.41 11.49 2.44
N TRP A 275 29.35 11.99 1.63
CA TRP A 275 29.14 12.21 0.21
C TRP A 275 28.82 10.91 -0.53
N PHE A 276 29.47 9.81 -0.18
CA PHE A 276 29.20 8.50 -0.77
C PHE A 276 27.78 8.03 -0.44
N LEU A 277 27.34 8.17 0.80
CA LEU A 277 25.96 7.85 1.19
C LEU A 277 24.93 8.72 0.43
N THR A 278 25.26 9.99 0.19
CA THR A 278 24.42 10.92 -0.57
C THR A 278 24.30 10.48 -2.03
N LEU A 279 25.43 10.18 -2.65
CA LEU A 279 25.44 9.69 -4.04
C LEU A 279 24.69 8.35 -4.15
N LEU A 280 24.94 7.43 -3.24
CA LEU A 280 24.27 6.13 -3.19
C LEU A 280 22.74 6.31 -3.05
N ASN A 281 22.28 7.14 -2.10
CA ASN A 281 20.85 7.41 -1.91
C ASN A 281 20.23 8.06 -3.16
N LEU A 282 20.93 9.01 -3.79
CA LEU A 282 20.48 9.65 -5.02
C LEU A 282 20.33 8.65 -6.18
N CYS A 283 21.37 7.82 -6.40
CA CYS A 283 21.36 6.82 -7.47
C CYS A 283 20.26 5.76 -7.26
N LEU A 284 20.13 5.23 -6.03
CA LEU A 284 19.11 4.22 -5.74
C LEU A 284 17.71 4.82 -5.80
N SER A 285 17.52 6.06 -5.35
CA SER A 285 16.25 6.77 -5.45
C SER A 285 15.88 7.04 -6.91
N ALA A 286 16.82 7.50 -7.72
CA ALA A 286 16.60 7.73 -9.16
C ALA A 286 16.26 6.42 -9.88
N LEU A 287 16.96 5.34 -9.56
CA LEU A 287 16.70 4.02 -10.12
C LEU A 287 15.32 3.50 -9.72
N LEU A 288 14.91 3.70 -8.46
CA LEU A 288 13.58 3.30 -7.99
C LEU A 288 12.48 4.12 -8.68
N ILE A 289 12.65 5.44 -8.81
CA ILE A 289 11.71 6.31 -9.53
C ILE A 289 11.61 5.89 -11.00
N TRP A 290 12.75 5.64 -11.65
CA TRP A 290 12.77 5.17 -13.03
C TRP A 290 12.03 3.84 -13.18
N TYR A 291 12.28 2.89 -12.29
CA TYR A 291 11.58 1.60 -12.29
C TYR A 291 10.06 1.77 -12.11
N ILE A 292 9.64 2.62 -11.20
CA ILE A 292 8.22 2.88 -10.93
C ILE A 292 7.52 3.46 -12.15
N ILE A 293 8.13 4.47 -12.78
CA ILE A 293 7.53 5.20 -13.90
C ILE A 293 7.60 4.38 -15.17
N TYR A 294 8.74 3.75 -15.43
CA TYR A 294 9.04 3.08 -16.68
C TYR A 294 9.53 1.66 -16.42
N GLN A 295 8.62 0.75 -16.10
CA GLN A 295 8.98 -0.65 -16.00
C GLN A 295 9.20 -1.23 -17.41
N PRO A 296 10.45 -1.56 -17.81
CA PRO A 296 10.66 -2.19 -19.08
C PRO A 296 10.05 -3.60 -19.04
N THR A 297 9.20 -3.89 -20.03
CA THR A 297 8.51 -5.17 -20.19
C THR A 297 9.46 -6.37 -20.27
N TYR A 298 10.74 -6.12 -20.51
CA TYR A 298 11.80 -7.12 -20.65
C TYR A 298 12.46 -7.53 -19.33
N PHE A 299 12.29 -6.78 -18.24
CA PHE A 299 12.79 -7.19 -16.93
C PHE A 299 11.75 -8.07 -16.19
N ASN A 300 11.42 -9.21 -16.80
CA ASN A 300 10.83 -10.35 -16.08
C ASN A 300 11.85 -11.01 -15.13
N LEU A 301 12.95 -10.34 -14.84
CA LEU A 301 13.82 -10.72 -13.74
C LEU A 301 13.00 -10.58 -12.47
N GLU A 302 12.97 -11.67 -11.75
CA GLU A 302 12.36 -11.84 -10.44
C GLU A 302 12.28 -10.51 -9.68
N ARG A 303 11.14 -10.18 -9.14
CA ARG A 303 10.78 -8.88 -8.51
C ARG A 303 11.66 -8.49 -7.31
N TRP A 304 12.70 -9.29 -7.02
CA TRP A 304 13.68 -9.10 -5.95
C TRP A 304 14.52 -7.83 -6.07
N PRO A 305 15.03 -7.43 -7.23
CA PRO A 305 15.80 -6.20 -7.35
C PRO A 305 15.02 -4.99 -6.86
N VAL A 306 13.72 -4.94 -7.14
CA VAL A 306 12.85 -3.84 -6.67
C VAL A 306 12.64 -3.90 -5.16
N ALA A 307 12.45 -5.09 -4.60
CA ALA A 307 12.35 -5.25 -3.15
C ALA A 307 13.63 -4.75 -2.46
N PHE A 308 14.81 -5.10 -2.97
CA PHE A 308 16.08 -4.60 -2.45
C PHE A 308 16.22 -3.08 -2.61
N LEU A 309 15.79 -2.52 -3.74
CA LEU A 309 15.75 -1.06 -3.93
C LEU A 309 14.83 -0.40 -2.91
N CYS A 310 13.64 -0.91 -2.68
CA CYS A 310 12.72 -0.39 -1.67
C CYS A 310 13.34 -0.45 -0.27
N ILE A 311 13.96 -1.58 0.11
CA ILE A 311 14.63 -1.74 1.40
C ILE A 311 15.76 -0.73 1.56
N ALA A 312 16.61 -0.59 0.54
CA ALA A 312 17.76 0.30 0.57
C ALA A 312 17.35 1.77 0.64
N VAL A 313 16.40 2.18 -0.20
CA VAL A 313 15.90 3.57 -0.24
C VAL A 313 15.18 3.93 1.06
N VAL A 314 14.31 3.08 1.57
CA VAL A 314 13.64 3.29 2.86
C VAL A 314 14.67 3.31 3.99
N GLY A 315 15.61 2.37 4.00
CA GLY A 315 16.67 2.28 5.01
C GLY A 315 17.54 3.53 5.06
N LEU A 316 18.04 4.01 3.91
CA LEU A 316 18.85 5.23 3.82
C LEU A 316 18.05 6.47 4.23
N SER A 317 16.78 6.55 3.80
CA SER A 317 15.88 7.64 4.17
C SER A 317 15.63 7.71 5.69
N ILE A 318 15.48 6.56 6.35
CA ILE A 318 15.30 6.50 7.81
C ILE A 318 16.62 6.78 8.54
N LEU A 319 17.74 6.26 8.03
CA LEU A 319 19.06 6.46 8.62
C LEU A 319 19.43 7.95 8.73
N ASN A 320 19.00 8.75 7.75
CA ASN A 320 19.07 10.23 7.77
C ASN A 320 20.50 10.77 8.02
N LYS A 321 21.52 10.09 7.48
CA LYS A 321 22.95 10.48 7.65
C LYS A 321 23.56 11.03 6.34
N ASP A 322 22.82 11.07 5.27
CA ASP A 322 23.22 11.57 3.96
C ASP A 322 22.92 13.06 3.77
N GLY A 323 23.57 13.68 2.78
CA GLY A 323 23.42 15.11 2.48
C GLY A 323 22.07 15.45 1.82
N LEU A 324 21.48 14.51 1.07
CA LEU A 324 20.20 14.73 0.39
C LEU A 324 19.06 14.88 1.43
N THR A 325 18.99 13.98 2.39
CA THR A 325 18.01 14.06 3.47
C THR A 325 18.19 15.33 4.29
N LYS A 326 19.45 15.75 4.51
CA LYS A 326 19.76 17.03 5.20
C LYS A 326 19.30 18.23 4.40
N LEU A 327 19.51 18.23 3.07
CA LEU A 327 19.06 19.31 2.16
C LEU A 327 17.54 19.42 2.16
N LEU A 328 16.84 18.31 2.13
CA LEU A 328 15.37 18.25 2.19
C LEU A 328 14.81 18.71 3.56
N ASN A 329 15.60 18.69 4.61
CA ASN A 329 15.14 18.96 5.97
C ASN A 329 15.17 20.46 6.34
N ASN A 330 14.96 21.37 5.35
CA ASN A 330 14.69 22.78 5.61
C ASN A 330 13.21 22.99 5.98
N ASP A 331 12.89 24.09 6.65
CA ASP A 331 11.56 24.31 7.23
C ASP A 331 10.43 24.34 6.18
N VAL A 332 10.66 24.86 4.99
CA VAL A 332 9.66 24.94 3.91
C VAL A 332 9.40 23.56 3.34
N THR A 333 10.45 22.87 2.91
CA THR A 333 10.35 21.51 2.35
C THR A 333 9.77 20.55 3.37
N ASN A 334 10.16 20.67 4.65
CA ASN A 334 9.65 19.83 5.71
C ASN A 334 8.14 19.99 5.90
N ARG A 335 7.63 21.23 5.95
CA ARG A 335 6.18 21.47 6.07
C ARG A 335 5.42 20.95 4.85
N THR A 336 5.92 21.22 3.67
CA THR A 336 5.28 20.80 2.40
C THR A 336 5.25 19.28 2.30
N LEU A 337 6.39 18.60 2.43
CA LEU A 337 6.46 17.15 2.31
C LEU A 337 5.74 16.42 3.44
N ALA A 338 5.79 16.93 4.68
CA ALA A 338 5.01 16.39 5.78
C ALA A 338 3.50 16.52 5.53
N TYR A 339 3.05 17.63 4.91
CA TYR A 339 1.65 17.79 4.52
C TYR A 339 1.27 16.82 3.41
N LEU A 340 2.05 16.75 2.31
CA LEU A 340 1.81 15.83 1.21
C LEU A 340 1.83 14.36 1.67
N GLY A 341 2.83 13.97 2.45
CA GLY A 341 2.90 12.62 3.03
C GLY A 341 1.69 12.29 3.91
N SER A 342 1.12 13.29 4.60
CA SER A 342 -0.11 13.10 5.37
C SER A 342 -1.36 12.89 4.50
N LEU A 343 -1.33 13.31 3.22
CA LEU A 343 -2.41 13.06 2.27
C LEU A 343 -2.32 11.66 1.63
N SER A 344 -1.17 10.99 1.69
CA SER A 344 -0.93 9.73 0.98
C SER A 344 -2.00 8.66 1.25
N LEU A 345 -2.43 8.52 2.50
CA LEU A 345 -3.49 7.58 2.88
C LEU A 345 -4.84 7.96 2.25
N TYR A 346 -5.21 9.24 2.31
CA TYR A 346 -6.48 9.72 1.75
C TYR A 346 -6.51 9.56 0.23
N VAL A 347 -5.41 9.92 -0.46
CA VAL A 347 -5.25 9.69 -1.91
C VAL A 347 -5.40 8.21 -2.22
N TYR A 348 -4.72 7.35 -1.45
CA TYR A 348 -4.81 5.89 -1.61
C TYR A 348 -6.25 5.39 -1.45
N MET A 349 -7.05 5.98 -0.59
CA MET A 349 -8.42 5.53 -0.32
C MET A 349 -9.45 6.00 -1.37
N VAL A 350 -9.22 7.15 -2.00
CA VAL A 350 -10.23 7.75 -2.90
C VAL A 350 -9.90 7.60 -4.38
N HIS A 351 -8.64 7.31 -4.75
CA HIS A 351 -8.21 7.35 -6.14
C HIS A 351 -8.94 6.36 -7.04
N TYR A 352 -9.24 5.18 -6.53
CA TYR A 352 -9.85 4.13 -7.34
C TYR A 352 -11.27 4.49 -7.82
N PRO A 353 -12.22 4.83 -6.93
CA PRO A 353 -13.51 5.34 -7.37
C PRO A 353 -13.38 6.64 -8.19
N VAL A 354 -12.44 7.53 -7.88
CA VAL A 354 -12.19 8.74 -8.68
C VAL A 354 -11.72 8.39 -10.10
N ALA A 355 -10.82 7.43 -10.26
CA ALA A 355 -10.34 6.98 -11.57
C ALA A 355 -11.51 6.45 -12.43
N ILE A 356 -12.39 5.67 -11.83
CA ILE A 356 -13.61 5.17 -12.48
C ILE A 356 -14.51 6.32 -12.90
N LEU A 357 -14.72 7.31 -12.03
CA LEU A 357 -15.54 8.49 -12.33
C LEU A 357 -14.94 9.30 -13.48
N VAL A 358 -13.65 9.58 -13.45
CA VAL A 358 -12.94 10.34 -14.49
C VAL A 358 -13.05 9.61 -15.84
N LEU A 359 -12.84 8.30 -15.86
CA LEU A 359 -12.99 7.51 -17.07
C LEU A 359 -14.41 7.59 -17.64
N LYS A 360 -15.45 7.52 -16.79
CA LYS A 360 -16.85 7.64 -17.22
C LYS A 360 -17.19 9.02 -17.76
N ILE A 361 -16.66 10.09 -17.17
CA ILE A 361 -16.92 11.47 -17.62
C ILE A 361 -16.21 11.75 -18.93
N LEU A 362 -14.95 11.34 -19.06
CA LEU A 362 -14.13 11.64 -20.23
C LEU A 362 -14.28 10.62 -21.36
N GLY A 363 -14.78 9.41 -21.05
CA GLY A 363 -14.76 8.30 -21.97
C GLY A 363 -16.12 7.67 -22.24
N LYS A 364 -16.58 7.75 -23.45
CA LYS A 364 -17.39 6.65 -24.00
C LYS A 364 -16.37 5.58 -24.40
N ASN A 365 -16.31 4.49 -23.64
CA ASN A 365 -15.45 3.34 -23.92
C ASN A 365 -15.97 2.61 -25.17
N THR A 366 -15.81 3.22 -26.32
CA THR A 366 -15.94 2.51 -27.59
C THR A 366 -14.54 2.03 -27.97
N PRO A 367 -14.40 0.83 -28.55
CA PRO A 367 -13.11 0.31 -29.02
C PRO A 367 -12.37 1.28 -29.96
N GLU A 368 -13.07 2.24 -30.51
CA GLU A 368 -12.58 3.24 -31.46
C GLU A 368 -11.93 4.46 -30.81
N THR A 369 -12.15 4.69 -29.51
CA THR A 369 -11.59 5.84 -28.80
C THR A 369 -10.71 5.37 -27.64
N ILE A 370 -9.46 5.12 -27.94
CA ILE A 370 -8.44 4.84 -26.92
C ILE A 370 -7.97 6.17 -26.35
N TYR A 371 -8.34 6.42 -25.09
CA TYR A 371 -7.83 7.61 -24.41
C TYR A 371 -6.36 7.42 -24.06
N PRO A 372 -5.49 8.37 -24.39
CA PRO A 372 -4.14 8.37 -23.88
C PRO A 372 -4.15 8.29 -22.35
N PHE A 373 -3.33 7.45 -21.78
CA PHE A 373 -3.19 7.23 -20.34
C PHE A 373 -3.20 8.55 -19.53
N TRP A 374 -2.45 9.56 -20.00
CA TRP A 374 -2.28 10.84 -19.32
C TRP A 374 -3.56 11.68 -19.20
N ILE A 375 -4.49 11.53 -20.15
CA ILE A 375 -5.79 12.23 -20.12
C ILE A 375 -6.66 11.76 -18.95
N ILE A 376 -6.54 10.49 -18.56
CA ILE A 376 -7.25 9.94 -17.41
C ILE A 376 -6.43 10.11 -16.12
N TYR A 377 -5.11 9.86 -16.20
CA TYR A 377 -4.25 9.87 -15.03
C TYR A 377 -4.14 11.25 -14.36
N VAL A 378 -3.86 12.31 -15.15
CA VAL A 378 -3.65 13.66 -14.59
C VAL A 378 -4.91 14.17 -13.86
N PRO A 379 -6.12 14.16 -14.46
CA PRO A 379 -7.33 14.55 -13.75
C PRO A 379 -7.62 13.67 -12.54
N THR A 380 -7.37 12.36 -12.62
CA THR A 380 -7.55 11.44 -11.48
C THR A 380 -6.65 11.84 -10.31
N VAL A 381 -5.38 12.13 -10.56
CA VAL A 381 -4.43 12.59 -9.52
C VAL A 381 -4.89 13.90 -8.91
N VAL A 382 -5.22 14.89 -9.74
CA VAL A 382 -5.64 16.23 -9.28
C VAL A 382 -6.91 16.13 -8.43
N VAL A 383 -7.95 15.45 -8.93
CA VAL A 383 -9.22 15.28 -8.19
C VAL A 383 -9.00 14.50 -6.90
N SER A 384 -8.19 13.43 -6.95
CA SER A 384 -7.88 12.64 -5.75
C SER A 384 -7.16 13.45 -4.68
N ILE A 385 -6.20 14.32 -5.06
CA ILE A 385 -5.51 15.21 -4.13
C ILE A 385 -6.47 16.23 -3.53
N LEU A 386 -7.27 16.91 -4.37
CA LEU A 386 -8.24 17.91 -3.91
C LEU A 386 -9.26 17.31 -2.95
N LEU A 387 -9.83 16.16 -3.31
CA LEU A 387 -10.76 15.44 -2.46
C LEU A 387 -10.10 15.00 -1.15
N SER A 388 -8.87 14.53 -1.21
CA SER A 388 -8.07 14.16 -0.02
C SER A 388 -7.83 15.34 0.92
N MET A 389 -7.58 16.53 0.37
CA MET A 389 -7.44 17.75 1.17
C MET A 389 -8.74 18.11 1.89
N ILE A 390 -9.87 18.02 1.19
CA ILE A 390 -11.20 18.28 1.77
C ILE A 390 -11.51 17.27 2.87
N ILE A 391 -11.35 15.98 2.60
CA ILE A 391 -11.61 14.91 3.58
C ILE A 391 -10.75 15.11 4.82
N LYS A 392 -9.44 15.36 4.62
CA LYS A 392 -8.53 15.60 5.74
C LYS A 392 -8.95 16.80 6.58
N ALA A 393 -9.34 17.92 5.95
CA ALA A 393 -9.79 19.12 6.66
C ALA A 393 -11.07 18.86 7.47
N ILE A 394 -12.01 18.07 6.94
CA ILE A 394 -13.21 17.65 7.66
C ILE A 394 -12.83 16.78 8.86
N MET A 395 -11.95 15.80 8.65
CA MET A 395 -11.52 14.88 9.70
C MET A 395 -10.81 15.59 10.86
N GLU A 396 -9.92 16.52 10.53
CA GLU A 396 -9.21 17.33 11.53
C GLU A 396 -10.17 18.20 12.37
N LYS A 397 -11.24 18.71 11.74
CA LYS A 397 -12.25 19.53 12.46
C LYS A 397 -13.22 18.71 13.31
N THR A 398 -13.59 17.50 12.87
CA THR A 398 -14.66 16.72 13.50
C THR A 398 -14.17 15.69 14.51
N ILE A 399 -13.03 15.05 14.24
CA ILE A 399 -12.57 13.87 14.99
C ILE A 399 -11.35 14.18 15.86
N LEU A 400 -10.47 15.07 15.42
CA LEU A 400 -9.23 15.38 16.12
C LEU A 400 -9.33 16.57 17.08
N LYS A 401 -10.51 17.16 17.26
CA LYS A 401 -10.77 18.18 18.27
C LYS A 401 -10.98 17.62 19.69
N LYS A 402 -10.56 16.37 19.92
CA LYS A 402 -10.56 15.78 21.27
C LYS A 402 -9.16 15.72 21.87
#